data_0137f3ef8f471779982c77ba1dc88a60
#
_entry.id   0137f3ef8f471779982c77ba1dc88a60
#
_cell.length_a   1.000
_cell.length_b   1.000
_cell.length_c   1.000
_cell.angle_alpha   90.00
_cell.angle_beta   90.00
_cell.angle_gamma   90.00
#
_symmetry.space_group_name_H-M   'P 1'
#
loop_
_entity.id
_entity.type
_entity.pdbx_description
1 polymer ?
#
loop_
_entity_poly.entity_id
_entity_poly.type
_entity_poly.pdbx_seq_one_letter_code
_entity_poly.pdbx_strand_id
1 'polypeptide(L)'
;MQKTEIPEDKNIKLISMHDEMSSSYLSYAMSVIVSRALPDIRDGLKPVHRRILYAMYKGGYDWSKQFRKSARIVGDVIGKYHPHGDQSVYDALVRMVQDFSMSLPLVDGQGNFGSIDGDPAAAMRYTETRLSKVSQYLIDDIEKNTISFKNNYDETEKEPTVLPAQFPNLLVNGAGGIAVGMATSIPPHNLGEIINGTLALIENKDIKIKDLMKHIPGPDFPTGGVIIGKDMIKQGYNKGRGSFKIRGEISIESLKNGRERLVLSLIHISEPTRPLYISYAVFCLK
;
A
#
# COMPACT_ATOMS: atom_id res chain seq x y z
N MET A 1 -50.89 -24.04 -7.25
CA MET A 1 -49.42 -24.01 -7.26
C MET A 1 -48.97 -25.28 -8.00
N GLN A 2 -48.62 -25.15 -9.26
CA GLN A 2 -48.09 -26.25 -10.04
C GLN A 2 -46.69 -26.60 -9.53
N LYS A 3 -46.51 -27.83 -9.05
CA LYS A 3 -45.18 -28.37 -8.80
C LYS A 3 -44.48 -28.53 -10.16
N THR A 4 -43.48 -27.71 -10.41
CA THR A 4 -42.60 -27.91 -11.55
C THR A 4 -41.76 -29.15 -11.25
N GLU A 5 -42.09 -30.26 -11.92
CA GLU A 5 -41.28 -31.47 -11.88
C GLU A 5 -39.92 -31.16 -12.54
N ILE A 6 -38.90 -31.18 -11.73
CA ILE A 6 -37.49 -31.03 -12.21
C ILE A 6 -37.10 -32.37 -12.81
N PRO A 7 -36.56 -32.43 -14.05
CA PRO A 7 -36.12 -33.65 -14.66
C PRO A 7 -35.07 -34.34 -13.79
N GLU A 8 -35.20 -35.63 -13.53
CA GLU A 8 -34.19 -36.49 -12.91
C GLU A 8 -33.01 -36.73 -13.87
N ASP A 9 -32.26 -35.68 -14.19
CA ASP A 9 -30.98 -35.86 -14.84
C ASP A 9 -29.94 -36.12 -13.74
N LYS A 10 -29.32 -37.32 -13.78
CA LYS A 10 -28.32 -37.77 -12.80
C LYS A 10 -27.10 -36.85 -12.66
N ASN A 11 -26.93 -35.91 -13.59
CA ASN A 11 -25.86 -34.94 -13.60
C ASN A 11 -26.27 -33.59 -12.94
N ILE A 12 -27.55 -33.40 -12.58
CA ILE A 12 -28.03 -32.18 -11.93
C ILE A 12 -28.04 -32.36 -10.41
N LYS A 13 -27.18 -31.62 -9.73
CA LYS A 13 -27.15 -31.56 -8.27
C LYS A 13 -28.00 -30.37 -7.80
N LEU A 14 -29.05 -30.65 -7.05
CA LEU A 14 -29.86 -29.61 -6.40
C LEU A 14 -29.05 -29.03 -5.20
N ILE A 15 -28.77 -27.75 -5.26
CA ILE A 15 -28.09 -27.01 -4.21
C ILE A 15 -29.03 -25.92 -3.70
N SER A 16 -29.14 -25.75 -2.39
CA SER A 16 -29.85 -24.63 -1.80
C SER A 16 -29.25 -23.31 -2.23
N MET A 17 -30.04 -22.38 -2.71
CA MET A 17 -29.57 -21.05 -3.09
C MET A 17 -28.89 -20.34 -1.92
N HIS A 18 -29.38 -20.52 -0.70
CA HIS A 18 -28.82 -19.96 0.52
C HIS A 18 -27.40 -20.52 0.77
N ASP A 19 -27.22 -21.85 0.64
CA ASP A 19 -25.93 -22.51 0.92
C ASP A 19 -24.89 -22.13 -0.14
N GLU A 20 -25.29 -22.07 -1.40
CA GLU A 20 -24.42 -21.66 -2.51
C GLU A 20 -23.98 -20.20 -2.36
N MET A 21 -24.92 -19.29 -2.10
CA MET A 21 -24.60 -17.88 -1.88
C MET A 21 -23.71 -17.68 -0.67
N SER A 22 -23.98 -18.37 0.45
CA SER A 22 -23.17 -18.27 1.66
C SER A 22 -21.75 -18.77 1.43
N SER A 23 -21.59 -19.92 0.80
CA SER A 23 -20.29 -20.51 0.47
C SER A 23 -19.49 -19.64 -0.51
N SER A 24 -20.12 -19.19 -1.59
CA SER A 24 -19.51 -18.35 -2.61
C SER A 24 -19.11 -16.98 -2.06
N TYR A 25 -19.97 -16.36 -1.23
CA TYR A 25 -19.66 -15.10 -0.59
C TYR A 25 -18.50 -15.21 0.40
N LEU A 26 -18.47 -16.29 1.20
CA LEU A 26 -17.35 -16.54 2.12
C LEU A 26 -16.03 -16.74 1.36
N SER A 27 -16.05 -17.51 0.28
CA SER A 27 -14.88 -17.72 -0.58
C SER A 27 -14.39 -16.41 -1.20
N TYR A 28 -15.32 -15.58 -1.71
CA TYR A 28 -14.97 -14.25 -2.22
C TYR A 28 -14.37 -13.36 -1.13
N ALA A 29 -15.02 -13.29 0.04
CA ALA A 29 -14.53 -12.49 1.17
C ALA A 29 -13.11 -12.89 1.60
N MET A 30 -12.85 -14.18 1.74
CA MET A 30 -11.52 -14.72 2.05
C MET A 30 -10.49 -14.36 0.99
N SER A 31 -10.83 -14.47 -0.29
CA SER A 31 -9.95 -14.07 -1.40
C SER A 31 -9.61 -12.57 -1.34
N VAL A 32 -10.59 -11.71 -1.09
CA VAL A 32 -10.36 -10.27 -0.97
C VAL A 32 -9.47 -9.91 0.22
N ILE A 33 -9.67 -10.55 1.36
CA ILE A 33 -8.90 -10.33 2.58
C ILE A 33 -7.43 -10.76 2.36
N VAL A 34 -7.22 -12.01 1.96
CA VAL A 34 -5.89 -12.63 1.92
C VAL A 34 -5.08 -12.19 0.70
N SER A 35 -5.73 -12.02 -0.47
CA SER A 35 -5.03 -11.91 -1.74
C SER A 35 -5.17 -10.57 -2.45
N ARG A 36 -5.84 -9.57 -1.86
CA ARG A 36 -6.08 -8.30 -2.55
C ARG A 36 -5.91 -7.06 -1.69
N ALA A 37 -6.66 -6.94 -0.58
CA ALA A 37 -6.86 -5.66 0.09
C ALA A 37 -5.84 -5.36 1.17
N LEU A 38 -5.34 -6.38 1.86
CA LEU A 38 -4.44 -6.20 2.98
C LEU A 38 -2.97 -6.36 2.59
N PRO A 39 -2.08 -5.52 3.14
CA PRO A 39 -0.65 -5.67 2.97
C PRO A 39 -0.11 -6.84 3.81
N ASP A 40 0.98 -7.46 3.38
CA ASP A 40 1.76 -8.38 4.23
C ASP A 40 2.57 -7.55 5.23
N ILE A 41 2.59 -7.98 6.49
CA ILE A 41 3.28 -7.27 7.57
C ILE A 41 4.80 -7.23 7.36
N ARG A 42 5.37 -8.22 6.67
CA ARG A 42 6.82 -8.40 6.49
C ARG A 42 7.41 -7.43 5.49
N ASP A 43 6.72 -7.17 4.37
CA ASP A 43 7.20 -6.27 3.30
C ASP A 43 6.32 -5.01 3.11
N GLY A 44 5.20 -4.92 3.79
CA GLY A 44 4.29 -3.79 3.71
C GLY A 44 3.56 -3.65 2.38
N LEU A 45 3.55 -4.69 1.54
CA LEU A 45 3.04 -4.63 0.18
C LEU A 45 1.75 -5.44 0.02
N LYS A 46 0.83 -4.89 -0.76
CA LYS A 46 -0.28 -5.69 -1.31
C LYS A 46 0.25 -6.57 -2.45
N PRO A 47 -0.44 -7.67 -2.78
CA PRO A 47 -0.02 -8.56 -3.86
C PRO A 47 0.25 -7.85 -5.19
N VAL A 48 -0.56 -6.87 -5.59
CA VAL A 48 -0.35 -6.10 -6.83
C VAL A 48 0.95 -5.30 -6.80
N HIS A 49 1.27 -4.63 -5.70
CA HIS A 49 2.51 -3.86 -5.56
C HIS A 49 3.75 -4.78 -5.63
N ARG A 50 3.70 -5.91 -4.93
CA ARG A 50 4.78 -6.91 -4.93
C ARG A 50 5.03 -7.46 -6.33
N ARG A 51 3.97 -7.77 -7.07
CA ARG A 51 4.03 -8.27 -8.46
C ARG A 51 4.62 -7.22 -9.40
N ILE A 52 4.25 -5.95 -9.24
CA ILE A 52 4.82 -4.85 -10.05
C ILE A 52 6.33 -4.75 -9.81
N LEU A 53 6.77 -4.66 -8.55
CA LEU A 53 8.19 -4.53 -8.22
C LEU A 53 8.98 -5.76 -8.67
N TYR A 54 8.43 -6.96 -8.51
CA TYR A 54 9.05 -8.19 -8.96
C TYR A 54 9.16 -8.27 -10.48
N ALA A 55 8.10 -7.91 -11.22
CA ALA A 55 8.13 -7.85 -12.68
C ALA A 55 9.17 -6.84 -13.18
N MET A 56 9.25 -5.67 -12.55
CA MET A 56 10.27 -4.66 -12.87
C MET A 56 11.69 -5.18 -12.61
N TYR A 57 11.91 -5.88 -11.52
CA TYR A 57 13.19 -6.51 -11.20
C TYR A 57 13.56 -7.58 -12.24
N LYS A 58 12.67 -8.52 -12.54
CA LYS A 58 12.89 -9.56 -13.56
C LYS A 58 13.07 -8.98 -14.97
N GLY A 59 12.39 -7.89 -15.30
CA GLY A 59 12.58 -7.15 -16.55
C GLY A 59 13.88 -6.34 -16.61
N GLY A 60 14.61 -6.26 -15.50
CA GLY A 60 15.84 -5.49 -15.38
C GLY A 60 15.63 -3.98 -15.49
N TYR A 61 14.48 -3.46 -15.00
CA TYR A 61 14.14 -2.03 -15.01
C TYR A 61 14.68 -1.34 -13.74
N ASP A 62 15.97 -1.50 -13.52
CA ASP A 62 16.70 -1.01 -12.36
C ASP A 62 16.83 0.53 -12.35
N TRP A 63 17.04 1.10 -11.16
CA TRP A 63 17.24 2.53 -10.93
C TRP A 63 18.42 3.13 -11.71
N SER A 64 19.43 2.34 -12.00
CA SER A 64 20.62 2.76 -12.76
C SER A 64 20.41 2.74 -14.27
N LYS A 65 19.28 2.18 -14.75
CA LYS A 65 18.98 2.02 -16.17
C LYS A 65 18.00 3.07 -16.67
N GLN A 66 17.80 3.08 -17.99
CA GLN A 66 16.86 3.98 -18.63
C GLN A 66 15.41 3.68 -18.23
N PHE A 67 14.59 4.71 -18.19
CA PHE A 67 13.16 4.60 -18.02
C PHE A 67 12.51 3.73 -19.12
N ARG A 68 11.43 3.08 -18.79
CA ARG A 68 10.63 2.26 -19.71
C ARG A 68 9.18 2.70 -19.67
N LYS A 69 8.49 2.59 -20.81
CA LYS A 69 7.06 2.90 -20.88
C LYS A 69 6.27 2.14 -19.83
N SER A 70 5.44 2.84 -19.07
CA SER A 70 4.60 2.22 -18.03
C SER A 70 3.70 1.13 -18.61
N ALA A 71 3.22 1.32 -19.84
CA ALA A 71 2.41 0.31 -20.55
C ALA A 71 3.14 -1.03 -20.71
N ARG A 72 4.47 -1.04 -20.90
CA ARG A 72 5.24 -2.28 -21.00
C ARG A 72 5.27 -3.00 -19.63
N ILE A 73 5.51 -2.27 -18.55
CA ILE A 73 5.55 -2.83 -17.21
C ILE A 73 4.19 -3.40 -16.83
N VAL A 74 3.11 -2.66 -17.09
CA VAL A 74 1.73 -3.12 -16.87
C VAL A 74 1.46 -4.38 -17.66
N GLY A 75 1.87 -4.44 -18.94
CA GLY A 75 1.73 -5.63 -19.79
C GLY A 75 2.47 -6.86 -19.24
N ASP A 76 3.74 -6.68 -18.79
CA ASP A 76 4.53 -7.76 -18.18
C ASP A 76 3.87 -8.29 -16.88
N VAL A 77 3.29 -7.39 -16.06
CA VAL A 77 2.60 -7.76 -14.82
C VAL A 77 1.34 -8.57 -15.09
N ILE A 78 0.50 -8.09 -16.01
CA ILE A 78 -0.78 -8.75 -16.34
C ILE A 78 -0.51 -10.10 -17.00
N GLY A 79 0.40 -10.13 -17.95
CA GLY A 79 0.68 -11.35 -18.73
C GLY A 79 1.31 -12.47 -17.91
N LYS A 80 2.06 -12.13 -16.84
CA LYS A 80 2.83 -13.14 -16.09
C LYS A 80 2.32 -13.39 -14.68
N TYR A 81 1.79 -12.37 -13.98
CA TYR A 81 1.57 -12.48 -12.53
C TYR A 81 0.17 -12.08 -12.07
N HIS A 82 -0.50 -11.15 -12.75
CA HIS A 82 -1.72 -10.52 -12.22
C HIS A 82 -2.83 -10.43 -13.27
N PRO A 83 -3.65 -11.49 -13.46
CA PRO A 83 -4.68 -11.57 -14.50
C PRO A 83 -5.91 -10.71 -14.16
N HIS A 84 -5.72 -9.40 -14.06
CA HIS A 84 -6.76 -8.40 -13.77
C HIS A 84 -6.66 -7.23 -14.75
N GLY A 85 -7.61 -6.28 -14.65
CA GLY A 85 -7.64 -5.12 -15.55
C GLY A 85 -6.36 -4.26 -15.49
N ASP A 86 -5.91 -3.80 -16.64
CA ASP A 86 -4.71 -2.99 -16.84
C ASP A 86 -4.74 -1.67 -16.05
N GLN A 87 -5.91 -1.03 -16.00
CA GLN A 87 -6.07 0.22 -15.26
C GLN A 87 -5.78 0.06 -13.77
N SER A 88 -6.22 -1.05 -13.15
CA SER A 88 -5.98 -1.30 -11.73
C SER A 88 -4.50 -1.49 -11.40
N VAL A 89 -3.76 -2.13 -12.30
CA VAL A 89 -2.30 -2.30 -12.19
C VAL A 89 -1.58 -0.97 -12.41
N TYR A 90 -2.03 -0.20 -13.40
CA TYR A 90 -1.48 1.12 -13.67
C TYR A 90 -1.71 2.09 -12.51
N ASP A 91 -2.91 2.14 -11.94
CA ASP A 91 -3.21 2.99 -10.79
C ASP A 91 -2.35 2.63 -9.57
N ALA A 92 -2.07 1.34 -9.35
CA ALA A 92 -1.16 0.90 -8.32
C ALA A 92 0.29 1.35 -8.59
N LEU A 93 0.75 1.27 -9.83
CA LEU A 93 2.05 1.76 -10.27
C LEU A 93 2.17 3.27 -10.08
N VAL A 94 1.15 4.04 -10.49
CA VAL A 94 1.08 5.50 -10.32
C VAL A 94 1.26 5.89 -8.86
N ARG A 95 0.55 5.24 -7.94
CA ARG A 95 0.68 5.53 -6.49
C ARG A 95 2.09 5.30 -5.95
N MET A 96 2.81 4.32 -6.48
CA MET A 96 4.20 4.05 -6.06
C MET A 96 5.21 5.08 -6.58
N VAL A 97 4.81 5.92 -7.55
CA VAL A 97 5.62 7.02 -8.09
C VAL A 97 5.35 8.32 -7.36
N GLN A 98 4.14 8.52 -6.84
CA GLN A 98 3.69 9.80 -6.27
C GLN A 98 4.35 10.06 -4.90
N ASP A 99 5.10 11.14 -4.80
CA ASP A 99 5.77 11.60 -3.57
C ASP A 99 4.80 12.14 -2.50
N PHE A 100 3.60 12.54 -2.92
CA PHE A 100 2.51 12.92 -2.00
C PHE A 100 1.68 11.72 -1.51
N SER A 101 1.82 10.55 -2.14
CA SER A 101 1.14 9.31 -1.73
C SER A 101 2.00 8.39 -0.89
N MET A 102 3.32 8.44 -1.07
CA MET A 102 4.29 7.60 -0.36
C MET A 102 5.41 8.45 0.23
N SER A 103 5.77 8.18 1.48
CA SER A 103 6.91 8.85 2.14
C SER A 103 8.25 8.48 1.47
N LEU A 104 8.34 7.23 0.98
CA LEU A 104 9.44 6.75 0.14
C LEU A 104 8.87 6.13 -1.13
N PRO A 105 8.84 6.86 -2.26
CA PRO A 105 8.41 6.31 -3.53
C PRO A 105 9.26 5.10 -3.94
N LEU A 106 8.59 4.01 -4.32
CA LEU A 106 9.23 2.76 -4.69
C LEU A 106 9.56 2.69 -6.17
N VAL A 107 9.01 3.60 -6.95
CA VAL A 107 9.18 3.66 -8.40
C VAL A 107 9.53 5.09 -8.78
N ASP A 108 10.57 5.27 -9.59
CA ASP A 108 10.88 6.54 -10.24
C ASP A 108 10.03 6.69 -11.49
N GLY A 109 9.46 7.87 -11.70
CA GLY A 109 8.63 8.15 -12.85
C GLY A 109 9.10 9.36 -13.65
N GLN A 110 8.85 9.31 -14.97
CA GLN A 110 9.05 10.42 -15.88
C GLN A 110 7.75 10.66 -16.66
N GLY A 111 7.23 11.89 -16.59
CA GLY A 111 5.95 12.29 -17.17
C GLY A 111 4.97 12.78 -16.12
N ASN A 112 3.69 12.84 -16.47
CA ASN A 112 2.63 13.30 -15.58
C ASN A 112 2.00 12.10 -14.84
N PHE A 113 2.23 12.00 -13.55
CA PHE A 113 1.63 11.01 -12.65
C PHE A 113 0.53 11.59 -11.76
N GLY A 114 -0.08 12.68 -12.18
CA GLY A 114 -1.11 13.37 -11.41
C GLY A 114 -0.55 14.42 -10.46
N SER A 115 -1.44 15.08 -9.75
CA SER A 115 -1.09 16.09 -8.75
C SER A 115 -1.86 15.86 -7.44
N ILE A 116 -1.40 16.51 -6.37
CA ILE A 116 -2.10 16.51 -5.09
C ILE A 116 -3.48 17.17 -5.18
N ASP A 117 -3.67 18.07 -6.14
CA ASP A 117 -4.94 18.77 -6.39
C ASP A 117 -6.00 17.89 -7.07
N GLY A 118 -5.66 16.62 -7.33
CA GLY A 118 -6.59 15.63 -7.88
C GLY A 118 -6.55 15.46 -9.39
N ASP A 119 -5.60 16.08 -10.08
CA ASP A 119 -5.41 15.82 -11.51
C ASP A 119 -5.03 14.35 -11.73
N PRO A 120 -5.65 13.68 -12.71
CA PRO A 120 -5.34 12.30 -13.01
C PRO A 120 -3.96 12.15 -13.67
N ALA A 121 -3.35 10.99 -13.51
CA ALA A 121 -2.15 10.64 -14.26
C ALA A 121 -2.44 10.55 -15.75
N ALA A 122 -1.44 10.88 -16.57
CA ALA A 122 -1.51 10.66 -18.00
C ALA A 122 -1.61 9.16 -18.32
N ALA A 123 -2.16 8.82 -19.48
CA ALA A 123 -2.27 7.42 -19.90
C ALA A 123 -0.89 6.72 -19.92
N MET A 124 -0.86 5.43 -19.57
CA MET A 124 0.36 4.62 -19.41
C MET A 124 1.29 4.58 -20.64
N ARG A 125 0.78 4.92 -21.83
CA ARG A 125 1.60 5.03 -23.04
C ARG A 125 2.49 6.27 -23.08
N TYR A 126 2.18 7.29 -22.28
CA TYR A 126 2.94 8.54 -22.22
C TYR A 126 3.93 8.56 -21.06
N THR A 127 3.62 7.89 -19.96
CA THR A 127 4.47 7.85 -18.77
C THR A 127 5.54 6.78 -18.88
N GLU A 128 6.66 7.00 -18.20
CA GLU A 128 7.79 6.07 -18.15
C GLU A 128 8.21 5.85 -16.70
N THR A 129 8.60 4.64 -16.37
CA THR A 129 8.97 4.26 -15.00
C THR A 129 10.18 3.35 -14.96
N ARG A 130 10.84 3.31 -13.80
CA ARG A 130 11.88 2.37 -13.40
C ARG A 130 11.83 2.17 -11.89
N LEU A 131 12.49 1.15 -11.37
CA LEU A 131 12.65 1.00 -9.92
C LEU A 131 13.37 2.20 -9.32
N SER A 132 12.94 2.66 -8.17
CA SER A 132 13.73 3.63 -7.38
C SER A 132 14.89 2.92 -6.68
N LYS A 133 15.90 3.68 -6.26
CA LYS A 133 17.03 3.13 -5.51
C LYS A 133 16.61 2.47 -4.20
N VAL A 134 15.56 3.00 -3.57
CA VAL A 134 15.01 2.47 -2.31
C VAL A 134 14.40 1.09 -2.51
N SER A 135 13.77 0.82 -3.65
CA SER A 135 13.18 -0.49 -3.94
C SER A 135 14.20 -1.62 -3.99
N GLN A 136 15.46 -1.31 -4.24
CA GLN A 136 16.52 -2.30 -4.19
C GLN A 136 16.60 -2.94 -2.81
N TYR A 137 16.50 -2.17 -1.72
CA TYR A 137 16.51 -2.67 -0.35
C TYR A 137 15.30 -3.55 0.01
N LEU A 138 14.22 -3.51 -0.79
CA LEU A 138 13.10 -4.45 -0.63
C LEU A 138 13.35 -5.78 -1.36
N ILE A 139 14.18 -5.77 -2.41
CA ILE A 139 14.35 -6.89 -3.34
C ILE A 139 15.69 -7.60 -3.12
N ASP A 140 16.70 -6.92 -2.58
CA ASP A 140 18.02 -7.49 -2.36
C ASP A 140 17.92 -8.84 -1.63
N ASP A 141 18.80 -9.77 -2.01
CA ASP A 141 18.86 -11.13 -1.50
C ASP A 141 17.69 -12.05 -1.89
N ILE A 142 16.81 -11.63 -2.79
CA ILE A 142 15.67 -12.44 -3.26
C ILE A 142 16.09 -13.79 -3.85
N GLU A 143 17.29 -13.87 -4.43
CA GLU A 143 17.82 -15.09 -5.05
C GLU A 143 18.63 -15.98 -4.08
N LYS A 144 18.77 -15.57 -2.82
CA LYS A 144 19.56 -16.28 -1.80
C LYS A 144 18.73 -17.19 -0.90
N ASN A 145 17.58 -17.71 -1.37
CA ASN A 145 16.64 -18.54 -0.59
C ASN A 145 16.14 -17.88 0.70
N THR A 146 16.05 -16.57 0.73
CA THR A 146 15.54 -15.81 1.89
C THR A 146 14.02 -15.85 2.03
N ILE A 147 13.32 -16.17 0.95
CA ILE A 147 11.87 -16.17 0.84
C ILE A 147 11.36 -17.38 0.08
N SER A 148 10.07 -17.69 0.24
CA SER A 148 9.39 -18.74 -0.52
C SER A 148 8.79 -18.18 -1.81
N PHE A 149 8.77 -19.01 -2.84
CA PHE A 149 8.11 -18.76 -4.11
C PHE A 149 6.88 -19.66 -4.26
N LYS A 150 5.89 -19.17 -4.95
CA LYS A 150 4.71 -19.94 -5.38
C LYS A 150 4.52 -19.81 -6.89
N ASN A 151 3.79 -20.74 -7.49
CA ASN A 151 3.42 -20.64 -8.90
C ASN A 151 2.48 -19.44 -9.10
N ASN A 152 2.56 -18.82 -10.28
CA ASN A 152 1.59 -17.83 -10.74
C ASN A 152 0.24 -18.48 -11.07
N TYR A 153 -0.69 -17.73 -11.66
CA TYR A 153 -2.06 -18.18 -11.93
C TYR A 153 -2.16 -19.30 -13.00
N ASP A 154 -1.20 -19.42 -13.91
CA ASP A 154 -1.16 -20.41 -14.99
C ASP A 154 -0.02 -21.42 -14.84
N GLU A 155 0.69 -21.38 -13.71
CA GLU A 155 1.81 -22.26 -13.35
C GLU A 155 3.04 -22.18 -14.27
N THR A 156 3.09 -21.18 -15.16
CA THR A 156 4.23 -21.00 -16.09
C THR A 156 5.40 -20.28 -15.45
N GLU A 157 5.14 -19.43 -14.46
CA GLU A 157 6.15 -18.60 -13.78
C GLU A 157 6.04 -18.72 -12.26
N LYS A 158 7.08 -18.34 -11.57
CA LYS A 158 7.09 -18.26 -10.09
C LYS A 158 7.08 -16.82 -9.62
N GLU A 159 6.26 -16.55 -8.62
CA GLU A 159 6.21 -15.25 -7.93
C GLU A 159 6.61 -15.38 -6.46
N PRO A 160 7.26 -14.36 -5.86
CA PRO A 160 7.60 -14.38 -4.45
C PRO A 160 6.34 -14.23 -3.58
N THR A 161 6.28 -14.97 -2.48
CA THR A 161 5.19 -14.83 -1.51
C THR A 161 5.31 -13.52 -0.74
N VAL A 162 6.54 -13.06 -0.52
CA VAL A 162 6.92 -11.81 0.18
C VAL A 162 8.26 -11.35 -0.37
N LEU A 163 8.59 -10.06 -0.27
CA LEU A 163 9.93 -9.57 -0.57
C LEU A 163 10.84 -9.63 0.67
N PRO A 164 12.18 -9.75 0.52
CA PRO A 164 13.12 -9.85 1.64
C PRO A 164 13.12 -8.65 2.58
N ALA A 165 12.78 -7.47 2.09
CA ALA A 165 12.58 -6.20 2.79
C ALA A 165 13.59 -5.92 3.92
N GLN A 166 14.65 -5.20 3.62
CA GLN A 166 15.69 -4.83 4.58
C GLN A 166 15.28 -3.69 5.54
N PHE A 167 14.13 -3.06 5.30
CA PHE A 167 13.57 -2.03 6.18
C PHE A 167 12.05 -2.22 6.35
N PRO A 168 11.46 -1.76 7.45
CA PRO A 168 10.03 -1.96 7.72
C PRO A 168 9.15 -1.01 6.89
N ASN A 169 9.02 -1.33 5.60
CA ASN A 169 8.28 -0.54 4.61
C ASN A 169 6.83 -0.28 5.02
N LEU A 170 6.18 -1.24 5.72
CA LEU A 170 4.82 -1.05 6.21
C LEU A 170 4.66 0.17 7.11
N LEU A 171 5.64 0.44 7.97
CA LEU A 171 5.59 1.59 8.87
C LEU A 171 6.03 2.87 8.17
N VAL A 172 7.02 2.79 7.29
CA VAL A 172 7.55 3.97 6.59
C VAL A 172 6.53 4.54 5.61
N ASN A 173 5.96 3.71 4.74
CA ASN A 173 5.01 4.15 3.73
C ASN A 173 3.54 4.05 4.20
N GLY A 174 3.31 3.34 5.29
CA GLY A 174 1.95 3.05 5.71
C GLY A 174 1.21 2.11 4.75
N ALA A 175 -0.04 1.83 5.03
CA ALA A 175 -0.91 1.11 4.12
C ALA A 175 -2.38 1.34 4.45
N GLY A 176 -3.20 1.48 3.43
CA GLY A 176 -4.65 1.52 3.55
C GLY A 176 -5.30 0.42 2.71
N GLY A 177 -6.33 -0.23 3.21
CA GLY A 177 -7.05 -1.25 2.48
C GLY A 177 -8.44 -1.48 3.05
N ILE A 178 -9.41 -1.68 2.16
CA ILE A 178 -10.79 -2.02 2.52
C ILE A 178 -11.06 -3.42 1.98
N ALA A 179 -11.30 -4.35 2.89
CA ALA A 179 -11.66 -5.72 2.58
C ALA A 179 -13.12 -5.97 2.96
N VAL A 180 -13.61 -7.19 2.77
CA VAL A 180 -14.95 -7.57 3.21
C VAL A 180 -14.92 -7.80 4.72
N GLY A 181 -15.71 -7.05 5.45
CA GLY A 181 -15.84 -7.16 6.91
C GLY A 181 -14.70 -6.53 7.71
N MET A 182 -13.62 -6.08 7.08
CA MET A 182 -12.52 -5.40 7.77
C MET A 182 -11.81 -4.37 6.88
N ALA A 183 -11.19 -3.39 7.53
CA ALA A 183 -10.37 -2.40 6.86
C ALA A 183 -9.09 -2.16 7.66
N THR A 184 -8.02 -1.77 6.98
CA THR A 184 -6.76 -1.33 7.60
C THR A 184 -6.42 0.07 7.13
N SER A 185 -5.87 0.88 8.05
CA SER A 185 -5.34 2.21 7.76
C SER A 185 -4.14 2.44 8.67
N ILE A 186 -2.96 2.18 8.15
CA ILE A 186 -1.68 2.35 8.84
C ILE A 186 -1.06 3.63 8.31
N PRO A 187 -0.83 4.65 9.16
CA PRO A 187 -0.23 5.89 8.72
C PRO A 187 1.26 5.70 8.42
N PRO A 188 1.84 6.52 7.53
CA PRO A 188 3.27 6.56 7.30
C PRO A 188 4.02 7.19 8.47
N HIS A 189 5.34 6.90 8.57
CA HIS A 189 6.21 7.40 9.63
C HIS A 189 7.56 7.80 9.05
N ASN A 190 8.29 8.60 9.79
CA ASN A 190 9.63 9.03 9.42
C ASN A 190 10.62 7.85 9.40
N LEU A 191 11.37 7.71 8.31
CA LEU A 191 12.32 6.62 8.13
C LEU A 191 13.40 6.59 9.23
N GLY A 192 13.97 7.75 9.59
CA GLY A 192 14.99 7.84 10.61
C GLY A 192 14.49 7.41 12.00
N GLU A 193 13.27 7.83 12.36
CA GLU A 193 12.60 7.42 13.59
C GLU A 193 12.34 5.93 13.64
N ILE A 194 11.85 5.36 12.53
CA ILE A 194 11.60 3.91 12.41
C ILE A 194 12.91 3.12 12.54
N ILE A 195 14.00 3.56 11.90
CA ILE A 195 15.30 2.90 12.03
C ILE A 195 15.78 2.95 13.47
N ASN A 196 15.72 4.11 14.13
CA ASN A 196 16.11 4.24 15.53
C ASN A 196 15.26 3.35 16.45
N GLY A 197 13.95 3.28 16.22
CA GLY A 197 13.07 2.37 16.94
C GLY A 197 13.40 0.90 16.70
N THR A 198 13.77 0.54 15.49
CA THR A 198 14.19 -0.81 15.11
C THR A 198 15.50 -1.20 15.81
N LEU A 199 16.48 -0.30 15.83
CA LEU A 199 17.74 -0.51 16.57
C LEU A 199 17.49 -0.71 18.06
N ALA A 200 16.66 0.13 18.67
CA ALA A 200 16.30 -0.02 20.08
C ALA A 200 15.59 -1.36 20.37
N LEU A 201 14.77 -1.86 19.44
CA LEU A 201 14.10 -3.16 19.55
C LEU A 201 15.09 -4.33 19.41
N ILE A 202 16.11 -4.20 18.55
CA ILE A 202 17.16 -5.21 18.39
C ILE A 202 18.00 -5.31 19.66
N GLU A 203 18.33 -4.17 20.27
CA GLU A 203 19.10 -4.11 21.52
C GLU A 203 18.29 -4.67 22.72
N ASN A 204 17.00 -4.38 22.75
CA ASN A 204 16.09 -4.85 23.81
C ASN A 204 14.78 -5.38 23.21
N LYS A 205 14.68 -6.70 23.07
CA LYS A 205 13.50 -7.37 22.49
C LYS A 205 12.22 -7.22 23.36
N ASP A 206 12.37 -6.94 24.64
CA ASP A 206 11.26 -6.77 25.59
C ASP A 206 10.87 -5.29 25.80
N ILE A 207 11.35 -4.39 24.92
CA ILE A 207 11.06 -2.96 24.99
C ILE A 207 9.54 -2.71 24.92
N LYS A 208 9.04 -1.87 25.81
CA LYS A 208 7.62 -1.53 25.86
C LYS A 208 7.27 -0.47 24.81
N ILE A 209 6.03 -0.47 24.34
CA ILE A 209 5.53 0.52 23.37
C ILE A 209 5.81 1.96 23.86
N LYS A 210 5.64 2.25 25.14
CA LYS A 210 5.94 3.56 25.73
C LYS A 210 7.39 4.00 25.52
N ASP A 211 8.32 3.06 25.55
CA ASP A 211 9.74 3.36 25.35
C ASP A 211 10.09 3.44 23.86
N LEU A 212 9.49 2.61 23.02
CA LEU A 212 9.57 2.76 21.54
C LEU A 212 9.05 4.09 21.07
N MET A 213 8.01 4.64 21.69
CA MET A 213 7.47 5.98 21.35
C MET A 213 8.43 7.14 21.66
N LYS A 214 9.57 6.92 22.33
CA LYS A 214 10.63 7.91 22.46
C LYS A 214 11.41 8.05 21.15
N HIS A 215 11.48 6.98 20.37
CA HIS A 215 12.14 6.93 19.06
C HIS A 215 11.15 7.20 17.93
N ILE A 216 9.90 6.73 18.06
CA ILE A 216 8.82 6.88 17.07
C ILE A 216 7.67 7.64 17.75
N PRO A 217 7.71 8.96 17.81
CA PRO A 217 6.74 9.78 18.55
C PRO A 217 5.34 9.77 17.91
N GLY A 218 5.25 9.57 16.61
CA GLY A 218 3.97 9.57 15.88
C GLY A 218 4.11 9.42 14.37
N PRO A 219 2.98 9.39 13.68
CA PRO A 219 2.94 9.39 12.22
C PRO A 219 3.60 10.63 11.61
N ASP A 220 4.17 10.47 10.42
CA ASP A 220 4.77 11.53 9.61
C ASP A 220 4.24 11.41 8.17
N PHE A 221 3.50 12.42 7.72
CA PHE A 221 2.85 12.39 6.41
C PHE A 221 3.73 13.05 5.35
N PRO A 222 3.82 12.51 4.12
CA PRO A 222 4.65 13.06 3.06
C PRO A 222 4.28 14.50 2.69
N THR A 223 3.03 14.89 2.91
CA THR A 223 2.55 16.24 2.65
C THR A 223 2.67 17.19 3.83
N GLY A 224 3.22 16.73 4.96
CA GLY A 224 3.39 17.51 6.18
C GLY A 224 2.11 17.65 7.02
N GLY A 225 2.01 18.72 7.78
CA GLY A 225 0.88 19.00 8.67
C GLY A 225 1.19 18.77 10.14
N VAL A 226 0.32 19.23 11.01
CA VAL A 226 0.46 19.16 12.47
C VAL A 226 -0.62 18.23 13.04
N ILE A 227 -0.19 17.18 13.74
CA ILE A 227 -1.11 16.26 14.41
C ILE A 227 -1.53 16.86 15.75
N ILE A 228 -2.84 16.89 16.01
CA ILE A 228 -3.42 17.39 17.24
C ILE A 228 -3.87 16.20 18.10
N GLY A 229 -3.36 16.13 19.34
CA GLY A 229 -3.79 15.10 20.29
C GLY A 229 -2.79 13.96 20.46
N LYS A 230 -1.67 14.22 21.15
CA LYS A 230 -0.62 13.23 21.44
C LYS A 230 -1.13 11.98 22.17
N ASP A 231 -2.12 12.13 23.05
CA ASP A 231 -2.68 10.99 23.79
C ASP A 231 -3.44 10.03 22.87
N MET A 232 -4.04 10.53 21.80
CA MET A 232 -4.73 9.70 20.81
C MET A 232 -3.77 8.82 20.01
N ILE A 233 -2.57 9.33 19.70
CA ILE A 233 -1.50 8.52 19.06
C ILE A 233 -1.10 7.39 19.99
N LYS A 234 -0.85 7.69 21.26
CA LYS A 234 -0.49 6.69 22.27
C LYS A 234 -1.58 5.63 22.44
N GLN A 235 -2.84 6.03 22.42
CA GLN A 235 -3.97 5.12 22.44
C GLN A 235 -4.00 4.23 21.18
N GLY A 236 -3.77 4.81 20.00
CA GLY A 236 -3.69 4.11 18.73
C GLY A 236 -2.61 3.03 18.75
N TYR A 237 -1.41 3.36 19.18
CA TYR A 237 -0.29 2.40 19.26
C TYR A 237 -0.52 1.29 20.27
N ASN A 238 -1.14 1.58 21.44
CA ASN A 238 -1.41 0.56 22.46
C ASN A 238 -2.59 -0.35 22.11
N LYS A 239 -3.65 0.19 21.52
CA LYS A 239 -4.92 -0.54 21.26
C LYS A 239 -5.09 -1.00 19.82
N GLY A 240 -4.21 -0.56 18.90
CA GLY A 240 -4.38 -0.77 17.47
C GLY A 240 -5.55 0.01 16.84
N ARG A 241 -6.17 0.93 17.60
CA ARG A 241 -7.29 1.78 17.15
C ARG A 241 -7.16 3.16 17.75
N GLY A 242 -7.28 4.18 16.92
CA GLY A 242 -7.25 5.56 17.36
C GLY A 242 -7.74 6.47 16.24
N SER A 243 -8.10 7.69 16.60
CA SER A 243 -8.38 8.77 15.67
C SER A 243 -7.66 10.01 16.13
N PHE A 244 -7.08 10.76 15.22
CA PHE A 244 -6.45 12.03 15.52
C PHE A 244 -6.83 13.05 14.44
N LYS A 245 -6.71 14.31 14.79
CA LYS A 245 -6.95 15.41 13.84
C LYS A 245 -5.62 15.88 13.28
N ILE A 246 -5.61 16.16 11.98
CA ILE A 246 -4.47 16.78 11.30
C ILE A 246 -4.87 18.19 10.92
N ARG A 247 -3.99 19.15 11.13
CA ARG A 247 -4.13 20.54 10.73
C ARG A 247 -3.04 20.88 9.73
N GLY A 248 -3.40 21.48 8.60
CA GLY A 248 -2.45 22.06 7.67
C GLY A 248 -1.67 23.20 8.30
N GLU A 249 -0.43 23.37 7.92
CA GLU A 249 0.37 24.52 8.26
C GLU A 249 0.18 25.59 7.17
N ILE A 250 -0.10 26.81 7.58
CA ILE A 250 -0.34 27.92 6.66
C ILE A 250 0.79 28.91 6.85
N SER A 251 1.50 29.21 5.78
CA SER A 251 2.52 30.26 5.75
C SER A 251 2.19 31.32 4.70
N ILE A 252 2.59 32.55 5.00
CA ILE A 252 2.47 33.67 4.06
C ILE A 252 3.84 33.93 3.47
N GLU A 253 3.97 33.84 2.16
CA GLU A 253 5.20 34.17 1.44
C GLU A 253 5.02 35.49 0.67
N SER A 254 5.92 36.43 0.91
CA SER A 254 5.95 37.69 0.17
C SER A 254 6.70 37.53 -1.15
N LEU A 255 6.06 37.91 -2.23
CA LEU A 255 6.62 37.87 -3.59
C LEU A 255 7.33 39.21 -3.91
N LYS A 256 8.28 39.18 -4.86
CA LYS A 256 9.12 40.30 -5.28
C LYS A 256 8.32 41.56 -5.74
N ASN A 257 7.03 41.47 -6.00
CA ASN A 257 6.17 42.56 -6.48
C ASN A 257 5.23 43.08 -5.39
N GLY A 258 5.52 42.89 -4.12
CA GLY A 258 4.65 43.31 -3.02
C GLY A 258 3.34 42.52 -2.94
N ARG A 259 3.22 41.42 -3.66
CA ARG A 259 2.12 40.47 -3.55
C ARG A 259 2.45 39.40 -2.51
N GLU A 260 1.44 38.93 -1.84
CA GLU A 260 1.55 37.83 -0.87
C GLU A 260 0.85 36.60 -1.45
N ARG A 261 1.38 35.40 -1.14
CA ARG A 261 0.71 34.13 -1.40
C ARG A 261 0.56 33.34 -0.11
N LEU A 262 -0.58 32.69 0.03
CA LEU A 262 -0.81 31.72 1.09
C LEU A 262 -0.33 30.34 0.60
N VAL A 263 0.56 29.72 1.39
CA VAL A 263 1.04 28.36 1.13
C VAL A 263 0.46 27.46 2.22
N LEU A 264 -0.26 26.43 1.80
CA LEU A 264 -0.79 25.39 2.70
C LEU A 264 0.03 24.13 2.53
N SER A 265 0.58 23.60 3.62
CA SER A 265 1.43 22.41 3.62
C SER A 265 0.65 21.11 3.39
N LEU A 266 -0.63 21.07 3.76
CA LEU A 266 -1.48 19.89 3.63
C LEU A 266 -2.76 20.28 2.90
N ILE A 267 -2.83 20.01 1.60
CA ILE A 267 -4.09 20.11 0.86
C ILE A 267 -4.66 18.71 0.74
N HIS A 268 -5.33 18.24 1.78
CA HIS A 268 -6.30 17.16 1.65
C HIS A 268 -7.67 17.80 1.78
N ILE A 269 -8.12 18.41 0.72
CA ILE A 269 -9.47 18.95 0.61
C ILE A 269 -10.42 17.80 0.28
N SER A 270 -10.64 16.95 1.26
CA SER A 270 -11.92 16.28 1.38
C SER A 270 -12.57 16.87 2.62
N GLU A 271 -13.38 17.91 2.46
CA GLU A 271 -14.24 18.57 3.43
C GLU A 271 -13.62 18.81 4.84
N PRO A 272 -13.63 20.02 5.39
CA PRO A 272 -12.98 20.36 6.67
C PRO A 272 -13.60 19.67 7.90
N THR A 273 -14.49 18.70 7.73
CA THR A 273 -15.30 18.10 8.78
C THR A 273 -15.20 16.59 8.93
N ARG A 274 -14.43 15.87 8.09
CA ARG A 274 -14.28 14.41 8.28
C ARG A 274 -13.07 14.09 9.14
N PRO A 275 -13.25 13.56 10.37
CA PRO A 275 -12.14 13.00 11.12
C PRO A 275 -11.58 11.80 10.34
N LEU A 276 -10.25 11.78 10.13
CA LEU A 276 -9.55 10.59 9.65
C LEU A 276 -9.67 9.51 10.74
N TYR A 277 -10.54 8.55 10.52
CA TYR A 277 -10.63 7.38 11.37
C TYR A 277 -9.54 6.40 10.99
N ILE A 278 -8.56 6.21 11.85
CA ILE A 278 -7.69 5.03 11.79
C ILE A 278 -8.52 3.87 12.34
N SER A 279 -9.23 3.19 11.47
CA SER A 279 -9.88 1.95 11.85
C SER A 279 -8.93 0.78 11.55
N TYR A 280 -8.48 0.14 12.61
CA TYR A 280 -7.68 -1.09 12.60
C TYR A 280 -6.23 -0.98 12.06
N ALA A 281 -5.35 -0.33 12.78
CA ALA A 281 -3.96 -0.71 12.76
C ALA A 281 -3.78 -1.88 13.74
N VAL A 282 -3.71 -3.09 13.24
CA VAL A 282 -3.26 -4.23 14.05
C VAL A 282 -1.74 -4.14 14.10
N PHE A 283 -1.21 -3.47 15.10
CA PHE A 283 0.20 -3.58 15.44
C PHE A 283 0.41 -4.92 16.14
N CYS A 284 0.68 -5.96 15.39
CA CYS A 284 1.31 -7.16 15.93
C CYS A 284 2.82 -6.91 15.98
N LEU A 285 3.27 -6.21 17.00
CA LEU A 285 4.63 -6.33 17.52
C LEU A 285 4.60 -7.44 18.56
N LYS A 286 4.76 -8.67 18.13
CA LYS A 286 5.19 -9.81 18.94
C LYS A 286 6.15 -10.64 18.12
#